data_2a74575f1f5f58baceab1b079b985c28
#
_entry.id   2a74575f1f5f58baceab1b079b985c28
#
_cell.length_a   1.000
_cell.length_b   1.000
_cell.length_c   1.000
_cell.angle_alpha   90.00
_cell.angle_beta   90.00
_cell.angle_gamma   90.00
#
_symmetry.space_group_name_H-M   'P 1'
#
loop_
_entity.id
_entity.type
_entity.pdbx_description
1 polymer ?
#
loop_
_entity_poly.entity_id
_entity_poly.type
_entity_poly.pdbx_seq_one_letter_code
_entity_poly.pdbx_strand_id
1 'polypeptide(L)'
;ASYGNSMGEDCTVSLIPMGEELTEEYIRLQNDGFRMAPNSRSYDGADVRELLKDRRRSGFIIRDGEQDVGMTEIRWDNDQVFLDALAFLPEYQKKGYGTQVMRRLLDQLRKWDVSHIFLTVASANHGAYRLYESMGFEWKETTSVWYVTEDKKKNRELDERSEERLKGRV
;
A
#
# COMPACT_ATOMS: atom_id res chain seq x y z
N ALA A 1 -0.61 -6.07 -32.02
CA ALA A 1 -0.95 -7.07 -31.01
C ALA A 1 -2.03 -6.48 -30.12
N SER A 2 -3.24 -7.00 -30.28
CA SER A 2 -4.38 -6.67 -29.43
C SER A 2 -4.08 -7.19 -28.02
N TYR A 3 -3.84 -6.31 -27.10
CA TYR A 3 -4.01 -6.64 -25.69
C TYR A 3 -5.50 -6.81 -25.45
N GLY A 4 -5.93 -8.06 -25.47
CA GLY A 4 -7.29 -8.42 -25.19
C GLY A 4 -7.69 -7.89 -23.81
N ASN A 5 -8.83 -7.28 -23.76
CA ASN A 5 -9.60 -7.00 -22.56
C ASN A 5 -9.89 -8.31 -21.83
N SER A 6 -8.93 -8.76 -21.05
CA SER A 6 -9.23 -9.67 -19.95
C SER A 6 -9.10 -8.87 -18.65
N MET A 7 -10.01 -7.95 -18.45
CA MET A 7 -10.47 -7.68 -17.09
C MET A 7 -11.16 -8.99 -16.68
N GLY A 8 -10.35 -9.88 -16.10
CA GLY A 8 -10.80 -11.20 -15.77
C GLY A 8 -12.01 -11.11 -14.84
N GLU A 9 -12.93 -11.98 -15.06
CA GLU A 9 -14.12 -12.24 -14.24
C GLU A 9 -13.78 -12.49 -12.74
N ASP A 10 -12.51 -12.44 -12.36
CA ASP A 10 -11.99 -12.79 -11.02
C ASP A 10 -11.67 -11.59 -10.12
N CYS A 11 -11.92 -10.35 -10.54
CA CYS A 11 -11.66 -9.20 -9.68
C CYS A 11 -12.91 -8.81 -8.91
N THR A 12 -13.00 -9.27 -7.66
CA THR A 12 -14.16 -9.09 -6.77
C THR A 12 -14.02 -7.91 -5.81
N VAL A 13 -12.83 -7.29 -5.73
CA VAL A 13 -12.58 -6.21 -4.79
C VAL A 13 -13.04 -4.86 -5.30
N SER A 14 -13.51 -4.04 -4.36
CA SER A 14 -13.83 -2.62 -4.55
C SER A 14 -12.95 -1.77 -3.65
N LEU A 15 -12.58 -0.58 -4.12
CA LEU A 15 -11.90 0.44 -3.34
C LEU A 15 -12.92 1.49 -2.90
N ILE A 16 -13.21 1.53 -1.60
CA ILE A 16 -14.20 2.43 -1.02
C ILE A 16 -13.47 3.67 -0.50
N PRO A 17 -13.71 4.86 -1.07
CA PRO A 17 -13.05 6.08 -0.61
C PRO A 17 -13.36 6.38 0.84
N MET A 18 -12.35 6.86 1.56
CA MET A 18 -12.48 7.25 2.96
C MET A 18 -13.42 8.43 3.15
N GLY A 19 -14.20 8.35 4.23
CA GLY A 19 -15.03 9.40 4.78
C GLY A 19 -15.04 9.29 6.30
N GLU A 20 -15.54 10.30 6.99
CA GLU A 20 -15.58 10.33 8.46
C GLU A 20 -16.34 9.14 9.06
N GLU A 21 -17.38 8.68 8.39
CA GLU A 21 -18.20 7.54 8.82
C GLU A 21 -17.46 6.21 8.83
N LEU A 22 -16.33 6.12 8.12
CA LEU A 22 -15.50 4.91 8.01
C LEU A 22 -14.27 4.95 8.93
N THR A 23 -14.15 5.95 9.77
CA THR A 23 -12.94 6.20 10.60
C THR A 23 -12.57 4.99 11.46
N GLU A 24 -13.51 4.44 12.22
CA GLU A 24 -13.24 3.31 13.12
C GLU A 24 -12.81 2.05 12.36
N GLU A 25 -13.50 1.77 11.26
CA GLU A 25 -13.18 0.62 10.41
C GLU A 25 -11.80 0.75 9.76
N TYR A 26 -11.47 1.93 9.27
CA TYR A 26 -10.15 2.20 8.68
C TYR A 26 -9.02 2.02 9.70
N ILE A 27 -9.21 2.53 10.93
CA ILE A 27 -8.25 2.36 12.03
C ILE A 27 -8.05 0.88 12.33
N ARG A 28 -9.12 0.10 12.41
CA ARG A 28 -9.06 -1.35 12.64
C ARG A 28 -8.24 -2.05 11.54
N LEU A 29 -8.56 -1.78 10.29
CA LEU A 29 -7.88 -2.38 9.14
C LEU A 29 -6.39 -2.01 9.10
N GLN A 30 -6.07 -0.75 9.35
CA GLN A 30 -4.70 -0.27 9.42
C GLN A 30 -3.91 -0.98 10.55
N ASN A 31 -4.45 -0.96 11.76
CA ASN A 31 -3.75 -1.47 12.93
C ASN A 31 -3.60 -3.00 12.89
N ASP A 32 -4.66 -3.71 12.53
CA ASP A 32 -4.63 -5.18 12.44
C ASP A 32 -3.85 -5.66 11.22
N GLY A 33 -3.96 -4.95 10.09
CA GLY A 33 -3.25 -5.30 8.86
C GLY A 33 -1.74 -5.12 8.95
N PHE A 34 -1.28 -4.13 9.72
CA PHE A 34 0.15 -3.88 9.93
C PHE A 34 0.70 -4.40 11.25
N ARG A 35 -0.07 -5.16 12.02
CA ARG A 35 0.34 -5.65 13.36
C ARG A 35 1.70 -6.33 13.35
N MET A 36 2.00 -7.10 12.33
CA MET A 36 3.24 -7.85 12.18
C MET A 36 4.31 -7.12 11.37
N ALA A 37 4.00 -5.95 10.86
CA ALA A 37 4.96 -5.18 10.08
C ALA A 37 5.98 -4.49 11.00
N PRO A 38 7.27 -4.60 10.68
CA PRO A 38 8.29 -3.86 11.44
C PRO A 38 8.03 -2.35 11.36
N ASN A 39 8.20 -1.66 12.49
CA ASN A 39 8.04 -0.20 12.60
C ASN A 39 6.64 0.34 12.25
N SER A 40 5.62 -0.50 12.24
CA SER A 40 4.27 -0.02 12.08
C SER A 40 3.85 0.81 13.29
N ARG A 41 3.31 1.99 13.02
CA ARG A 41 2.70 2.85 14.03
C ARG A 41 1.19 2.62 14.03
N SER A 42 0.61 2.50 15.22
CA SER A 42 -0.85 2.44 15.34
C SER A 42 -1.49 3.76 14.92
N TYR A 43 -2.56 3.67 14.16
CA TYR A 43 -3.40 4.81 13.82
C TYR A 43 -4.43 5.08 14.90
N ASP A 44 -4.80 6.34 15.05
CA ASP A 44 -5.91 6.81 15.87
C ASP A 44 -6.80 7.79 15.07
N GLY A 45 -7.81 8.36 15.74
CA GLY A 45 -8.72 9.30 15.09
C GLY A 45 -8.04 10.57 14.57
N ALA A 46 -6.94 11.01 15.22
CA ALA A 46 -6.17 12.15 14.75
C ALA A 46 -5.49 11.86 13.41
N ASP A 47 -4.96 10.66 13.22
CA ASP A 47 -4.33 10.24 11.97
C ASP A 47 -5.35 10.25 10.82
N VAL A 48 -6.56 9.77 11.04
CA VAL A 48 -7.63 9.79 10.04
C VAL A 48 -8.07 11.22 9.71
N ARG A 49 -8.19 12.08 10.72
CA ARG A 49 -8.49 13.51 10.48
C ARG A 49 -7.43 14.19 9.62
N GLU A 50 -6.15 13.90 9.85
CA GLU A 50 -5.04 14.38 9.03
C GLU A 50 -5.16 13.86 7.59
N LEU A 51 -5.44 12.57 7.41
CA LEU A 51 -5.66 11.97 6.11
C LEU A 51 -6.78 12.66 5.33
N LEU A 52 -7.92 12.89 5.98
CA LEU A 52 -9.10 13.49 5.33
C LEU A 52 -8.92 14.97 4.99
N LYS A 53 -8.06 15.68 5.70
CA LYS A 53 -7.75 17.10 5.44
C LYS A 53 -6.69 17.29 4.36
N ASP A 54 -5.79 16.34 4.18
CA ASP A 54 -4.68 16.47 3.24
C ASP A 54 -5.17 16.10 1.82
N ARG A 55 -5.29 17.11 0.96
CA ARG A 55 -5.72 16.92 -0.43
C ARG A 55 -4.76 16.09 -1.28
N ARG A 56 -3.53 15.90 -0.83
CA ARG A 56 -2.53 15.07 -1.50
C ARG A 56 -2.67 13.59 -1.16
N ARG A 57 -3.45 13.25 -0.14
CA ARG A 57 -3.61 11.89 0.36
C ARG A 57 -5.02 11.37 0.08
N SER A 58 -5.11 10.12 -0.30
CA SER A 58 -6.38 9.41 -0.47
C SER A 58 -6.28 8.04 0.17
N GLY A 59 -7.22 7.75 1.05
CA GLY A 59 -7.34 6.44 1.69
C GLY A 59 -8.54 5.68 1.16
N PHE A 60 -8.44 4.37 1.13
CA PHE A 60 -9.51 3.48 0.68
C PHE A 60 -9.62 2.27 1.60
N ILE A 61 -10.85 1.86 1.88
CA ILE A 61 -11.13 0.53 2.40
C ILE A 61 -11.22 -0.44 1.22
N ILE A 62 -10.57 -1.58 1.35
CA ILE A 62 -10.63 -2.66 0.37
C ILE A 62 -11.73 -3.60 0.79
N ARG A 63 -12.73 -3.76 -0.07
CA ARG A 63 -13.92 -4.55 0.20
C ARG A 63 -14.08 -5.66 -0.82
N ASP A 64 -14.35 -6.86 -0.34
CA ASP A 64 -14.72 -8.01 -1.17
C ASP A 64 -16.14 -8.44 -0.80
N GLY A 65 -17.10 -8.21 -1.70
CA GLY A 65 -18.52 -8.38 -1.39
C GLY A 65 -18.96 -7.45 -0.26
N GLU A 66 -19.33 -8.01 0.88
CA GLU A 66 -19.73 -7.28 2.10
C GLU A 66 -18.62 -7.26 3.16
N GLN A 67 -17.45 -7.82 2.86
CA GLN A 67 -16.34 -7.98 3.80
C GLN A 67 -15.27 -6.93 3.57
N ASP A 68 -14.89 -6.20 4.61
CA ASP A 68 -13.73 -5.32 4.57
C ASP A 68 -12.47 -6.15 4.87
N VAL A 69 -11.61 -6.25 3.87
CA VAL A 69 -10.45 -7.17 3.90
C VAL A 69 -9.11 -6.46 4.14
N GLY A 70 -9.06 -5.17 3.89
CA GLY A 70 -7.84 -4.39 4.05
C GLY A 70 -8.03 -2.91 3.78
N MET A 71 -6.93 -2.22 3.66
CA MET A 71 -6.88 -0.79 3.37
C MET A 71 -5.71 -0.45 2.46
N THR A 72 -5.82 0.68 1.77
CA THR A 72 -4.72 1.24 0.99
C THR A 72 -4.74 2.76 1.06
N GLU A 73 -3.57 3.35 0.90
CA GLU A 73 -3.37 4.79 0.95
C GLU A 73 -2.41 5.23 -0.14
N ILE A 74 -2.80 6.22 -0.91
CA ILE A 74 -1.95 6.84 -1.93
C ILE A 74 -1.72 8.31 -1.62
N ARG A 75 -0.62 8.84 -2.13
CA ARG A 75 -0.23 10.23 -1.97
C ARG A 75 0.25 10.82 -3.29
N TRP A 76 -0.20 12.04 -3.55
CA TRP A 76 0.26 12.85 -4.67
C TRP A 76 1.40 13.75 -4.22
N ASP A 77 2.49 13.76 -4.97
CA ASP A 77 3.60 14.69 -4.79
C ASP A 77 3.95 15.25 -6.18
N ASN A 78 3.47 16.46 -6.44
CA ASN A 78 3.44 17.04 -7.78
C ASN A 78 2.67 16.13 -8.75
N ASP A 79 3.31 15.63 -9.82
CA ASP A 79 2.76 14.70 -10.82
C ASP A 79 3.07 13.22 -10.50
N GLN A 80 3.69 12.95 -9.35
CA GLN A 80 4.03 11.61 -8.92
C GLN A 80 3.00 11.08 -7.93
N VAL A 81 2.68 9.80 -8.06
CA VAL A 81 1.81 9.08 -7.11
C VAL A 81 2.63 8.05 -6.35
N PHE A 82 2.44 8.04 -5.04
CA PHE A 82 3.08 7.09 -4.13
C PHE A 82 2.03 6.20 -3.50
N LEU A 83 2.28 4.91 -3.49
CA LEU A 83 1.54 3.95 -2.67
C LEU A 83 2.18 3.96 -1.27
N ASP A 84 1.55 4.65 -0.32
CA ASP A 84 2.09 4.80 1.03
C ASP A 84 1.73 3.64 1.95
N ALA A 85 0.61 2.98 1.72
CA ALA A 85 0.17 1.85 2.52
C ALA A 85 -0.68 0.88 1.70
N LEU A 86 -0.49 -0.40 1.94
CA LEU A 86 -1.35 -1.49 1.48
C LEU A 86 -1.27 -2.61 2.51
N ALA A 87 -2.37 -2.91 3.14
CA ALA A 87 -2.43 -3.94 4.17
C ALA A 87 -3.73 -4.73 4.11
N PHE A 88 -3.65 -6.01 4.46
CA PHE A 88 -4.78 -6.91 4.59
C PHE A 88 -4.82 -7.51 5.98
N LEU A 89 -6.02 -7.76 6.48
CA LEU A 89 -6.21 -8.52 7.70
C LEU A 89 -5.55 -9.89 7.56
N PRO A 90 -5.00 -10.48 8.65
CA PRO A 90 -4.27 -11.74 8.57
C PRO A 90 -5.02 -12.88 7.86
N GLU A 91 -6.32 -13.00 8.10
CA GLU A 91 -7.18 -14.03 7.49
C GLU A 91 -7.36 -13.88 5.97
N TYR A 92 -7.06 -12.69 5.43
CA TYR A 92 -7.18 -12.39 4.00
C TYR A 92 -5.83 -12.30 3.27
N GLN A 93 -4.73 -12.54 3.96
CA GLN A 93 -3.40 -12.55 3.35
C GLN A 93 -3.18 -13.82 2.53
N LYS A 94 -2.30 -13.75 1.52
CA LYS A 94 -1.93 -14.86 0.63
C LYS A 94 -3.10 -15.44 -0.17
N LYS A 95 -4.10 -14.63 -0.49
CA LYS A 95 -5.29 -15.03 -1.27
C LYS A 95 -5.40 -14.29 -2.62
N GLY A 96 -4.36 -13.59 -3.03
CA GLY A 96 -4.34 -12.86 -4.30
C GLY A 96 -4.99 -11.47 -4.27
N TYR A 97 -5.40 -10.98 -3.11
CA TYR A 97 -6.02 -9.65 -2.99
C TYR A 97 -5.07 -8.51 -3.36
N GLY A 98 -3.77 -8.65 -3.06
CA GLY A 98 -2.78 -7.64 -3.43
C GLY A 98 -2.74 -7.39 -4.93
N THR A 99 -2.76 -8.43 -5.72
CA THR A 99 -2.81 -8.34 -7.19
C THR A 99 -4.10 -7.66 -7.67
N GLN A 100 -5.25 -8.04 -7.11
CA GLN A 100 -6.54 -7.45 -7.48
C GLN A 100 -6.59 -5.94 -7.16
N VAL A 101 -6.14 -5.56 -5.96
CA VAL A 101 -6.10 -4.15 -5.53
C VAL A 101 -5.18 -3.34 -6.43
N MET A 102 -3.99 -3.84 -6.73
CA MET A 102 -3.05 -3.13 -7.59
C MET A 102 -3.62 -2.95 -9.01
N ARG A 103 -4.28 -3.94 -9.56
CA ARG A 103 -4.97 -3.80 -10.86
C ARG A 103 -6.04 -2.72 -10.83
N ARG A 104 -6.90 -2.72 -9.79
CA ARG A 104 -7.94 -1.68 -9.61
C ARG A 104 -7.34 -0.30 -9.47
N LEU A 105 -6.29 -0.18 -8.66
CA LEU A 105 -5.60 1.08 -8.43
C LEU A 105 -4.94 1.60 -9.71
N LEU A 106 -4.22 0.76 -10.44
CA LEU A 106 -3.59 1.14 -11.70
C LEU A 106 -4.61 1.57 -12.74
N ASP A 107 -5.76 0.89 -12.84
CA ASP A 107 -6.85 1.28 -13.73
C ASP A 107 -7.41 2.65 -13.36
N GLN A 108 -7.59 2.93 -12.08
CA GLN A 108 -8.06 4.23 -11.60
C GLN A 108 -7.06 5.34 -11.90
N LEU A 109 -5.78 5.10 -11.66
CA LEU A 109 -4.70 6.06 -11.93
C LEU A 109 -4.57 6.34 -13.43
N ARG A 110 -4.77 5.34 -14.26
CA ARG A 110 -4.78 5.50 -15.72
C ARG A 110 -5.89 6.43 -16.19
N LYS A 111 -7.07 6.37 -15.57
CA LYS A 111 -8.19 7.30 -15.84
C LYS A 111 -7.86 8.74 -15.44
N TRP A 112 -6.92 8.93 -14.52
CA TRP A 112 -6.44 10.26 -14.09
C TRP A 112 -5.18 10.71 -14.81
N ASP A 113 -4.82 10.08 -15.93
CA ASP A 113 -3.62 10.36 -16.73
C ASP A 113 -2.30 10.23 -15.95
N VAL A 114 -2.28 9.41 -14.92
CA VAL A 114 -1.06 9.08 -14.19
C VAL A 114 -0.27 8.02 -14.95
N SER A 115 1.00 8.31 -15.22
CA SER A 115 1.87 7.39 -15.97
C SER A 115 2.67 6.44 -15.10
N HIS A 116 2.97 6.84 -13.86
CA HIS A 116 3.83 6.07 -12.96
C HIS A 116 3.33 6.13 -11.53
N ILE A 117 3.55 5.05 -10.81
CA ILE A 117 3.36 4.95 -9.36
C ILE A 117 4.65 4.48 -8.70
N PHE A 118 4.95 5.03 -7.55
CA PHE A 118 6.09 4.65 -6.72
C PHE A 118 5.59 3.97 -5.45
N LEU A 119 6.36 3.04 -4.95
CA LEU A 119 6.14 2.44 -3.65
C LEU A 119 7.46 2.10 -2.98
N THR A 120 7.43 1.92 -1.68
CA THR A 120 8.54 1.38 -0.91
C THR A 120 8.15 0.02 -0.34
N VAL A 121 9.11 -0.89 -0.35
CA VAL A 121 8.94 -2.21 0.24
C VAL A 121 10.19 -2.55 1.04
N ALA A 122 10.01 -3.12 2.24
CA ALA A 122 11.15 -3.61 3.01
C ALA A 122 11.87 -4.72 2.24
N SER A 123 13.20 -4.64 2.14
CA SER A 123 14.02 -5.61 1.39
C SER A 123 13.82 -7.05 1.88
N ALA A 124 13.50 -7.23 3.16
CA ALA A 124 13.18 -8.54 3.76
C ALA A 124 11.79 -9.06 3.38
N ASN A 125 10.90 -8.21 2.83
CA ASN A 125 9.56 -8.63 2.41
C ASN A 125 9.59 -9.20 0.98
N HIS A 126 10.16 -10.38 0.83
CA HIS A 126 10.32 -11.03 -0.47
C HIS A 126 9.00 -11.34 -1.19
N GLY A 127 7.93 -11.59 -0.44
CA GLY A 127 6.61 -11.84 -1.02
C GLY A 127 6.04 -10.62 -1.72
N ALA A 128 6.09 -9.45 -1.08
CA ALA A 128 5.66 -8.19 -1.66
C ALA A 128 6.56 -7.79 -2.84
N TYR A 129 7.89 -7.93 -2.70
CA TYR A 129 8.83 -7.63 -3.76
C TYR A 129 8.53 -8.43 -5.03
N ARG A 130 8.33 -9.76 -4.89
CA ARG A 130 7.99 -10.63 -6.02
C ARG A 130 6.65 -10.28 -6.66
N LEU A 131 5.66 -9.90 -5.86
CA LEU A 131 4.37 -9.45 -6.37
C LEU A 131 4.53 -8.22 -7.27
N TYR A 132 5.20 -7.19 -6.80
CA TYR A 132 5.38 -5.95 -7.55
C TYR A 132 6.27 -6.15 -8.78
N GLU A 133 7.35 -6.93 -8.67
CA GLU A 133 8.19 -7.29 -9.81
C GLU A 133 7.38 -8.03 -10.89
N SER A 134 6.51 -8.98 -10.51
CA SER A 134 5.65 -9.70 -11.44
C SER A 134 4.63 -8.80 -12.14
N MET A 135 4.31 -7.64 -11.59
CA MET A 135 3.44 -6.63 -12.17
C MET A 135 4.18 -5.59 -13.00
N GLY A 136 5.49 -5.76 -13.20
CA GLY A 136 6.31 -4.87 -14.02
C GLY A 136 6.92 -3.69 -13.27
N PHE A 137 6.90 -3.70 -11.94
CA PHE A 137 7.62 -2.70 -11.14
C PHE A 137 9.12 -2.92 -11.27
N GLU A 138 9.84 -1.82 -11.41
CA GLU A 138 11.29 -1.80 -11.52
C GLU A 138 11.90 -1.17 -10.28
N TRP A 139 13.00 -1.75 -9.83
CA TRP A 139 13.80 -1.19 -8.75
C TRP A 139 14.41 0.16 -9.16
N LYS A 140 14.37 1.12 -8.25
CA LYS A 140 14.92 2.46 -8.47
C LYS A 140 16.11 2.75 -7.56
N GLU A 141 15.92 2.60 -6.29
CA GLU A 141 16.93 2.92 -5.28
C GLU A 141 16.65 2.21 -3.96
N THR A 142 17.68 1.96 -3.20
CA THR A 142 17.53 1.48 -1.83
C THR A 142 17.46 2.69 -0.90
N THR A 143 16.39 2.77 -0.11
CA THR A 143 16.23 3.80 0.91
C THR A 143 16.58 3.23 2.27
N SER A 144 17.59 3.81 2.92
CA SER A 144 17.98 3.45 4.28
C SER A 144 17.29 4.39 5.27
N VAL A 145 16.59 3.82 6.23
CA VAL A 145 16.01 4.59 7.34
C VAL A 145 16.97 4.49 8.52
N TRP A 146 17.54 5.62 8.94
CA TRP A 146 18.44 5.71 10.07
C TRP A 146 17.66 6.07 11.33
N TYR A 147 17.77 5.22 12.35
CA TYR A 147 17.25 5.51 13.68
C TYR A 147 18.45 5.77 14.62
N VAL A 148 18.43 6.89 15.32
CA VAL A 148 19.37 7.13 16.42
C VAL A 148 18.82 6.44 17.65
N THR A 149 19.41 5.31 18.04
CA THR A 149 19.12 4.65 19.30
C THR A 149 20.38 4.62 20.14
N GLU A 150 20.26 4.79 21.46
CA GLU A 150 21.37 4.70 22.39
C GLU A 150 21.89 3.26 22.54
N ASP A 151 21.18 2.27 22.00
CA ASP A 151 21.51 0.84 22.12
C ASP A 151 22.10 0.29 20.84
N LYS A 152 23.41 0.04 20.87
CA LYS A 152 24.19 -0.51 19.73
C LYS A 152 23.71 -1.89 19.25
N LYS A 153 23.00 -2.66 20.06
CA LYS A 153 22.42 -3.94 19.67
C LYS A 153 21.22 -3.78 18.74
N LYS A 154 20.38 -2.76 19.01
CA LYS A 154 19.24 -2.42 18.18
C LYS A 154 19.68 -1.86 16.82
N ASN A 155 20.82 -1.17 16.75
CA ASN A 155 21.32 -0.62 15.49
C ASN A 155 21.71 -1.71 14.48
N ARG A 156 22.15 -2.90 14.91
CA ARG A 156 22.44 -4.02 13.98
C ARG A 156 21.18 -4.60 13.35
N GLU A 157 20.10 -4.72 14.11
CA GLU A 157 18.81 -5.21 13.59
C GLU A 157 18.11 -4.18 12.69
N LEU A 158 18.42 -2.90 12.88
CA LEU A 158 17.88 -1.80 12.07
C LEU A 158 18.64 -1.61 10.75
N ASP A 159 19.93 -1.93 10.72
CA ASP A 159 20.77 -1.86 9.52
C ASP A 159 20.38 -2.94 8.49
N GLU A 160 19.72 -4.03 8.93
CA GLU A 160 19.15 -5.06 8.06
C GLU A 160 17.78 -4.69 7.47
N ARG A 161 17.22 -3.51 7.82
CA ARG A 161 15.92 -3.03 7.37
C ARG A 161 16.04 -1.92 6.32
N SER A 162 16.73 -2.21 5.25
CA SER A 162 16.68 -1.32 4.09
C SER A 162 15.33 -1.43 3.38
N GLU A 163 14.82 -0.29 2.96
CA GLU A 163 13.64 -0.21 2.11
C GLU A 163 14.06 0.00 0.66
N GLU A 164 13.41 -0.68 -0.24
CA GLU A 164 13.62 -0.52 -1.67
C GLU A 164 12.49 0.28 -2.29
N ARG A 165 12.86 1.28 -3.08
CA ARG A 165 11.90 2.08 -3.83
C ARG A 165 11.68 1.49 -5.20
N LEU A 166 10.43 1.21 -5.50
CA LEU A 166 10.00 0.63 -6.75
C LEU A 166 9.18 1.64 -7.58
N LYS A 167 9.32 1.56 -8.87
CA LYS A 167 8.55 2.33 -9.85
C LYS A 167 7.78 1.42 -10.75
N GLY A 168 6.48 1.59 -10.80
CA GLY A 168 5.59 0.89 -11.71
C GLY A 168 5.08 1.80 -12.83
N ARG A 169 4.90 1.21 -13.99
CA ARG A 169 4.27 1.86 -15.14
C ARG A 169 2.76 1.61 -15.07
N VAL A 170 2.03 2.70 -15.13
CA VAL A 170 0.56 2.70 -15.14
C VAL A 170 0.03 2.47 -16.56
#